data_3595a065f41f34cda0ca438e6eb68b18
#
_entry.id   3595a065f41f34cda0ca438e6eb68b18
#
_cell.length_a   1.000
_cell.length_b   1.000
_cell.length_c   1.000
_cell.angle_alpha   90.00
_cell.angle_beta   90.00
_cell.angle_gamma   90.00
#
_symmetry.space_group_name_H-M   'P 1'
#
loop_
_entity.id
_entity.type
_entity.pdbx_description
1 polymer ?
#
loop_
_entity_poly.entity_id
_entity_poly.type
_entity_poly.pdbx_seq_one_letter_code
_entity_poly.pdbx_strand_id
1 'polypeptide(L)'
;MIENVEFGLEIEGIPKMVRRRRSQEMIELVGLHGFENRYPKELSGGMKQRVAIARALAKEPEILLMDEPFGALDQQTRMFLGGELLRIWEETKKTILFVTHDINEAVLLATHVWVMSSRPSIIKKIVDIDIERPRDVKILSSERFRELTGQLWDVLRPEAEKALGARALKA
;
A
#
# COMPACT_ATOMS: atom_id res chain seq x y z
N MET A 1 -8.94 13.28 14.40
CA MET A 1 -8.49 12.57 13.19
C MET A 1 -8.55 13.46 11.96
N ILE A 2 -9.66 14.12 11.67
CA ILE A 2 -9.84 14.92 10.45
C ILE A 2 -8.77 16.01 10.26
N GLU A 3 -8.30 16.65 11.33
CA GLU A 3 -7.19 17.63 11.27
C GLU A 3 -5.89 17.02 10.73
N ASN A 4 -5.66 15.74 10.96
CA ASN A 4 -4.54 15.02 10.35
C ASN A 4 -4.68 14.91 8.82
N VAL A 5 -5.90 14.71 8.33
CA VAL A 5 -6.17 14.65 6.88
C VAL A 5 -6.11 16.03 6.25
N GLU A 6 -6.57 17.06 6.97
CA GLU A 6 -6.52 18.47 6.56
C GLU A 6 -5.10 19.04 6.49
N PHE A 7 -4.15 18.47 7.23
CA PHE A 7 -2.84 19.07 7.49
C PHE A 7 -2.09 19.49 6.21
N GLY A 8 -2.05 18.63 5.21
CA GLY A 8 -1.39 18.95 3.94
C GLY A 8 -2.06 20.11 3.19
N LEU A 9 -3.39 20.14 3.21
CA LEU A 9 -4.19 21.21 2.59
C LEU A 9 -4.06 22.53 3.33
N GLU A 10 -3.87 22.50 4.65
CA GLU A 10 -3.64 23.67 5.46
C GLU A 10 -2.31 24.34 5.13
N ILE A 11 -1.24 23.55 4.97
CA ILE A 11 0.07 24.06 4.54
C ILE A 11 0.00 24.71 3.15
N GLU A 12 -0.83 24.19 2.26
CA GLU A 12 -1.08 24.76 0.94
C GLU A 12 -1.96 26.03 0.96
N GLY A 13 -2.42 26.45 2.14
CA GLY A 13 -3.24 27.65 2.29
C GLY A 13 -4.69 27.48 1.81
N ILE A 14 -5.17 26.24 1.65
CA ILE A 14 -6.55 25.99 1.22
C ILE A 14 -7.54 26.48 2.29
N PRO A 15 -8.58 27.24 1.92
CA PRO A 15 -9.57 27.76 2.87
C PRO A 15 -10.23 26.65 3.71
N LYS A 16 -10.45 26.91 4.99
CA LYS A 16 -10.95 25.94 5.98
C LYS A 16 -12.18 25.15 5.52
N MET A 17 -13.15 25.82 4.91
CA MET A 17 -14.36 25.14 4.44
C MET A 17 -14.07 24.13 3.32
N VAL A 18 -13.16 24.48 2.40
CA VAL A 18 -12.78 23.62 1.27
C VAL A 18 -12.00 22.42 1.76
N ARG A 19 -10.96 22.64 2.61
CA ARG A 19 -10.14 21.54 3.12
C ARG A 19 -10.97 20.59 4.00
N ARG A 20 -11.94 21.12 4.78
CA ARG A 20 -12.83 20.29 5.60
C ARG A 20 -13.68 19.35 4.76
N ARG A 21 -14.30 19.88 3.69
CA ARG A 21 -15.09 19.08 2.77
C ARG A 21 -14.25 17.99 2.10
N ARG A 22 -13.10 18.34 1.51
CA ARG A 22 -12.20 17.36 0.87
C ARG A 22 -11.75 16.28 1.86
N SER A 23 -11.41 16.67 3.08
CA SER A 23 -10.98 15.70 4.09
C SER A 23 -12.11 14.77 4.52
N GLN A 24 -13.36 15.24 4.60
CA GLN A 24 -14.52 14.40 4.84
C GLN A 24 -14.73 13.37 3.73
N GLU A 25 -14.69 13.81 2.47
CA GLU A 25 -14.79 12.92 1.29
C GLU A 25 -13.72 11.81 1.34
N MET A 26 -12.47 12.15 1.70
CA MET A 26 -11.41 11.16 1.81
C MET A 26 -11.58 10.22 3.01
N ILE A 27 -12.12 10.70 4.13
CA ILE A 27 -12.44 9.89 5.31
C ILE A 27 -13.56 8.88 4.99
N GLU A 28 -14.56 9.29 4.24
CA GLU A 28 -15.61 8.40 3.75
C GLU A 28 -15.05 7.36 2.79
N LEU A 29 -14.21 7.78 1.81
CA LEU A 29 -13.55 6.92 0.86
C LEU A 29 -12.78 5.78 1.54
N VAL A 30 -12.06 6.06 2.64
CA VAL A 30 -11.30 5.05 3.38
C VAL A 30 -12.13 4.31 4.45
N GLY A 31 -13.45 4.49 4.48
CA GLY A 31 -14.35 3.80 5.40
C GLY A 31 -14.15 4.17 6.88
N LEU A 32 -13.85 5.44 7.16
CA LEU A 32 -13.67 5.96 8.52
C LEU A 32 -14.72 6.99 8.93
N HIS A 33 -15.89 6.97 8.26
CA HIS A 33 -17.03 7.78 8.67
C HIS A 33 -17.41 7.53 10.14
N GLY A 34 -17.70 8.59 10.89
CA GLY A 34 -18.01 8.54 12.33
C GLY A 34 -16.79 8.57 13.25
N PHE A 35 -15.57 8.54 12.71
CA PHE A 35 -14.32 8.62 13.49
C PHE A 35 -13.60 9.97 13.38
N GLU A 36 -14.21 10.97 12.74
CA GLU A 36 -13.59 12.26 12.38
C GLU A 36 -12.99 12.99 13.59
N ASN A 37 -13.64 12.88 14.74
CA ASN A 37 -13.25 13.56 15.97
C ASN A 37 -12.38 12.72 16.92
N ARG A 38 -12.06 11.46 16.56
CA ARG A 38 -11.21 10.59 17.38
C ARG A 38 -9.76 11.03 17.35
N TYR A 39 -9.07 10.86 18.46
CA TYR A 39 -7.63 11.08 18.54
C TYR A 39 -6.86 9.87 17.98
N PRO A 40 -5.62 10.05 17.49
CA PRO A 40 -4.82 8.94 16.94
C PRO A 40 -4.63 7.75 17.89
N LYS A 41 -4.58 8.00 19.22
CA LYS A 41 -4.47 6.95 20.24
C LYS A 41 -5.71 6.05 20.37
N GLU A 42 -6.85 6.53 19.90
CA GLU A 42 -8.13 5.80 19.92
C GLU A 42 -8.35 4.94 18.66
N LEU A 43 -7.42 5.02 17.70
CA LEU A 43 -7.51 4.31 16.43
C LEU A 43 -6.64 3.04 16.45
N SER A 44 -7.16 1.96 15.87
CA SER A 44 -6.37 0.75 15.60
C SER A 44 -5.24 1.02 14.60
N GLY A 45 -4.28 0.09 14.47
CA GLY A 45 -3.20 0.19 13.49
C GLY A 45 -3.71 0.34 12.06
N GLY A 46 -4.67 -0.49 11.66
CA GLY A 46 -5.31 -0.42 10.35
C GLY A 46 -6.08 0.87 10.11
N MET A 47 -6.77 1.41 11.13
CA MET A 47 -7.42 2.72 11.03
C MET A 47 -6.41 3.85 10.85
N LYS A 48 -5.29 3.84 11.58
CA LYS A 48 -4.20 4.82 11.41
C LYS A 48 -3.64 4.78 9.98
N GLN A 49 -3.48 3.59 9.41
CA GLN A 49 -3.01 3.44 8.04
C GLN A 49 -4.00 4.02 7.03
N ARG A 50 -5.30 3.77 7.20
CA ARG A 50 -6.35 4.38 6.36
C ARG A 50 -6.39 5.91 6.49
N VAL A 51 -6.14 6.45 7.68
CA VAL A 51 -5.98 7.92 7.87
C VAL A 51 -4.78 8.46 7.08
N ALA A 52 -3.65 7.73 7.07
CA ALA A 52 -2.48 8.14 6.30
C ALA A 52 -2.76 8.15 4.78
N ILE A 53 -3.49 7.16 4.29
CA ILE A 53 -3.95 7.10 2.88
C ILE A 53 -4.89 8.28 2.59
N ALA A 54 -5.91 8.52 3.42
CA ALA A 54 -6.83 9.64 3.26
C ALA A 54 -6.10 11.00 3.22
N ARG A 55 -5.12 11.19 4.13
CA ARG A 55 -4.28 12.39 4.17
C ARG A 55 -3.49 12.61 2.88
N ALA A 56 -2.93 11.54 2.32
CA ALA A 56 -2.18 11.62 1.07
C ALA A 56 -3.10 11.91 -0.11
N LEU A 57 -4.27 11.25 -0.18
CA LEU A 57 -5.26 11.43 -1.26
C LEU A 57 -5.94 12.80 -1.23
N ALA A 58 -6.12 13.42 -0.05
CA ALA A 58 -6.74 14.73 0.09
C ALA A 58 -6.04 15.84 -0.72
N LYS A 59 -4.74 15.67 -0.98
CA LYS A 59 -3.94 16.57 -1.85
C LYS A 59 -4.14 16.33 -3.35
N GLU A 60 -4.97 15.37 -3.72
CA GLU A 60 -5.24 14.99 -5.11
C GLU A 60 -3.95 14.69 -5.92
N PRO A 61 -3.00 13.90 -5.40
CA PRO A 61 -1.74 13.64 -6.08
C PRO A 61 -1.98 12.90 -7.40
N GLU A 62 -1.11 13.11 -8.39
CA GLU A 62 -1.07 12.30 -9.61
C GLU A 62 -0.46 10.93 -9.33
N ILE A 63 0.57 10.89 -8.47
CA ILE A 63 1.28 9.67 -8.08
C ILE A 63 1.29 9.56 -6.56
N LEU A 64 0.89 8.40 -6.05
CA LEU A 64 0.93 8.07 -4.63
C LEU A 64 2.11 7.13 -4.34
N LEU A 65 3.01 7.56 -3.46
CA LEU A 65 4.16 6.76 -3.03
C LEU A 65 3.84 6.08 -1.69
N MET A 66 3.96 4.77 -1.64
CA MET A 66 3.71 3.95 -0.45
C MET A 66 4.94 3.08 -0.17
N ASP A 67 5.60 3.33 0.96
CA ASP A 67 6.79 2.59 1.39
C ASP A 67 6.40 1.68 2.57
N GLU A 68 6.38 0.37 2.32
CA GLU A 68 5.98 -0.68 3.27
C GLU A 68 4.71 -0.35 4.10
N PRO A 69 3.60 0.10 3.48
CA PRO A 69 2.49 0.68 4.23
C PRO A 69 1.81 -0.32 5.18
N PHE A 70 1.97 -1.62 4.96
CA PHE A 70 1.34 -2.67 5.77
C PHE A 70 2.34 -3.44 6.64
N GLY A 71 3.63 -3.08 6.65
CA GLY A 71 4.70 -3.83 7.29
C GLY A 71 4.53 -4.05 8.80
N ALA A 72 3.90 -3.10 9.51
CA ALA A 72 3.67 -3.16 10.96
C ALA A 72 2.35 -3.87 11.36
N LEU A 73 1.60 -4.43 10.41
CA LEU A 73 0.29 -5.01 10.63
C LEU A 73 0.34 -6.54 10.65
N ASP A 74 -0.59 -7.15 11.41
CA ASP A 74 -0.80 -8.60 11.35
C ASP A 74 -1.36 -9.03 9.98
N GLN A 75 -1.23 -10.31 9.66
CA GLN A 75 -1.58 -10.86 8.35
C GLN A 75 -3.05 -10.63 7.97
N GLN A 76 -3.99 -10.77 8.91
CA GLN A 76 -5.42 -10.61 8.62
C GLN A 76 -5.76 -9.15 8.31
N THR A 77 -5.25 -8.22 9.13
CA THR A 77 -5.41 -6.78 8.92
C THR A 77 -4.78 -6.35 7.60
N ARG A 78 -3.63 -6.90 7.25
CA ARG A 78 -2.92 -6.64 5.98
C ARG A 78 -3.75 -7.07 4.77
N MET A 79 -4.30 -8.28 4.78
CA MET A 79 -5.17 -8.78 3.71
C MET A 79 -6.42 -7.90 3.54
N PHE A 80 -7.05 -7.52 4.65
CA PHE A 80 -8.21 -6.64 4.63
C PHE A 80 -7.86 -5.27 4.02
N LEU A 81 -6.76 -4.66 4.44
CA LEU A 81 -6.32 -3.36 3.91
C LEU A 81 -5.87 -3.44 2.44
N GLY A 82 -5.32 -4.56 2.00
CA GLY A 82 -5.04 -4.80 0.59
C GLY A 82 -6.31 -4.75 -0.27
N GLY A 83 -7.39 -5.38 0.19
CA GLY A 83 -8.70 -5.30 -0.45
C GLY A 83 -9.27 -3.87 -0.47
N GLU A 84 -9.16 -3.14 0.66
CA GLU A 84 -9.58 -1.74 0.73
C GLU A 84 -8.76 -0.83 -0.21
N LEU A 85 -7.45 -1.05 -0.31
CA LEU A 85 -6.60 -0.29 -1.23
C LEU A 85 -6.97 -0.55 -2.70
N LEU A 86 -7.32 -1.79 -3.05
CA LEU A 86 -7.84 -2.11 -4.38
C LEU A 86 -9.14 -1.34 -4.66
N ARG A 87 -10.09 -1.31 -3.72
CA ARG A 87 -11.33 -0.55 -3.85
C ARG A 87 -11.07 0.94 -4.03
N ILE A 88 -10.22 1.53 -3.20
CA ILE A 88 -9.82 2.94 -3.30
C ILE A 88 -9.18 3.22 -4.67
N TRP A 89 -8.34 2.32 -5.15
CA TRP A 89 -7.73 2.46 -6.48
C TRP A 89 -8.77 2.38 -7.60
N GLU A 90 -9.76 1.49 -7.52
CA GLU A 90 -10.84 1.41 -8.51
C GLU A 90 -11.64 2.71 -8.59
N GLU A 91 -11.84 3.42 -7.49
CA GLU A 91 -12.55 4.69 -7.44
C GLU A 91 -11.68 5.88 -7.90
N THR A 92 -10.37 5.86 -7.60
CA THR A 92 -9.50 7.01 -7.82
C THR A 92 -8.64 6.91 -9.09
N LYS A 93 -8.35 5.69 -9.56
CA LYS A 93 -7.48 5.38 -10.72
C LYS A 93 -6.11 6.06 -10.67
N LYS A 94 -5.60 6.36 -9.49
CA LYS A 94 -4.31 7.00 -9.30
C LYS A 94 -3.16 6.05 -9.65
N THR A 95 -2.04 6.62 -10.11
CA THR A 95 -0.80 5.87 -10.21
C THR A 95 -0.23 5.66 -8.80
N ILE A 96 0.06 4.40 -8.44
CA ILE A 96 0.63 4.06 -7.14
C ILE A 96 1.98 3.40 -7.34
N LEU A 97 3.03 3.95 -6.74
CA LEU A 97 4.30 3.26 -6.55
C LEU A 97 4.31 2.66 -5.14
N PHE A 98 4.24 1.34 -5.07
CA PHE A 98 4.09 0.59 -3.84
C PHE A 98 5.35 -0.23 -3.57
N VAL A 99 6.05 0.05 -2.47
CA VAL A 99 7.21 -0.72 -2.02
C VAL A 99 6.76 -1.72 -0.95
N THR A 100 7.10 -2.98 -1.13
CA THR A 100 6.82 -4.05 -0.17
C THR A 100 7.88 -5.14 -0.25
N HIS A 101 8.05 -5.88 0.83
CA HIS A 101 8.80 -7.13 0.86
C HIS A 101 7.88 -8.37 0.80
N ASP A 102 6.56 -8.19 0.76
CA ASP A 102 5.58 -9.27 0.67
C ASP A 102 5.18 -9.52 -0.80
N ILE A 103 5.53 -10.70 -1.30
CA ILE A 103 5.24 -11.12 -2.67
C ILE A 103 3.73 -11.18 -2.92
N ASN A 104 2.93 -11.58 -1.92
CA ASN A 104 1.48 -11.67 -2.09
C ASN A 104 0.85 -10.27 -2.25
N GLU A 105 1.32 -9.28 -1.49
CA GLU A 105 0.90 -7.88 -1.69
C GLU A 105 1.25 -7.41 -3.10
N ALA A 106 2.48 -7.66 -3.55
CA ALA A 106 2.92 -7.25 -4.87
C ALA A 106 2.04 -7.86 -5.98
N VAL A 107 1.74 -9.16 -5.94
CA VAL A 107 0.88 -9.81 -6.95
C VAL A 107 -0.58 -9.37 -6.82
N LEU A 108 -1.09 -9.19 -5.61
CA LEU A 108 -2.47 -8.76 -5.38
C LEU A 108 -2.73 -7.35 -5.92
N LEU A 109 -1.82 -6.42 -5.66
CA LEU A 109 -2.05 -4.98 -5.84
C LEU A 109 -1.54 -4.45 -7.18
N ALA A 110 -0.38 -4.90 -7.66
CA ALA A 110 0.32 -4.27 -8.77
C ALA A 110 -0.19 -4.70 -10.15
N THR A 111 0.08 -3.86 -11.15
CA THR A 111 0.01 -4.21 -12.58
C THR A 111 1.37 -4.69 -13.08
N HIS A 112 2.45 -4.11 -12.54
CA HIS A 112 3.82 -4.49 -12.84
C HIS A 112 4.62 -4.60 -11.54
N VAL A 113 5.40 -5.66 -11.37
CA VAL A 113 6.27 -5.85 -10.22
C VAL A 113 7.72 -5.74 -10.66
N TRP A 114 8.44 -4.79 -10.07
CA TRP A 114 9.87 -4.61 -10.27
C TRP A 114 10.65 -5.28 -9.14
N VAL A 115 11.30 -6.40 -9.44
CA VAL A 115 12.10 -7.13 -8.46
C VAL A 115 13.49 -6.52 -8.40
N MET A 116 13.89 -6.08 -7.21
CA MET A 116 15.17 -5.45 -6.96
C MET A 116 16.16 -6.40 -6.29
N SER A 117 17.45 -6.24 -6.62
CA SER A 117 18.54 -6.97 -5.95
C SER A 117 18.86 -6.36 -4.58
N SER A 118 19.67 -7.11 -3.79
CA SER A 118 20.43 -6.55 -2.67
C SER A 118 21.41 -5.47 -3.14
N ARG A 119 22.05 -4.77 -2.16
CA ARG A 119 22.98 -3.67 -2.47
C ARG A 119 24.21 -4.12 -3.26
N PRO A 120 24.61 -3.37 -4.32
CA PRO A 120 23.96 -2.20 -4.92
C PRO A 120 22.67 -2.62 -5.63
N SER A 121 21.56 -1.89 -5.39
CA SER A 121 20.23 -2.25 -5.89
C SER A 121 20.10 -1.97 -7.39
N ILE A 122 19.72 -3.01 -8.14
CA ILE A 122 19.35 -2.93 -9.56
C ILE A 122 18.02 -3.66 -9.79
N ILE A 123 17.31 -3.31 -10.84
CA ILE A 123 16.13 -4.06 -11.26
C ILE A 123 16.60 -5.38 -11.89
N LYS A 124 16.24 -6.50 -11.28
CA LYS A 124 16.57 -7.86 -11.73
C LYS A 124 15.59 -8.38 -12.77
N LYS A 125 14.34 -8.10 -12.54
CA LYS A 125 13.24 -8.55 -13.40
C LYS A 125 12.03 -7.61 -13.25
N ILE A 126 11.29 -7.44 -14.33
CA ILE A 126 9.96 -6.85 -14.33
C ILE A 126 8.99 -7.98 -14.68
N VAL A 127 7.94 -8.11 -13.88
CA VAL A 127 6.90 -9.14 -14.06
C VAL A 127 5.57 -8.42 -14.22
N ASP A 128 4.89 -8.70 -15.32
CA ASP A 128 3.54 -8.22 -15.58
C ASP A 128 2.54 -9.10 -14.83
N ILE A 129 1.62 -8.49 -14.13
CA ILE A 129 0.57 -9.19 -13.39
C ILE A 129 -0.70 -9.16 -14.23
N ASP A 130 -0.91 -10.23 -14.99
CA ASP A 130 -1.99 -10.41 -15.96
C ASP A 130 -3.31 -10.92 -15.34
N ILE A 131 -3.44 -10.85 -14.02
CA ILE A 131 -4.71 -11.14 -13.33
C ILE A 131 -5.67 -9.99 -13.57
N GLU A 132 -6.84 -10.30 -14.10
CA GLU A 132 -7.89 -9.31 -14.42
C GLU A 132 -8.35 -8.51 -13.18
N ARG A 133 -8.84 -7.30 -13.42
CA ARG A 133 -9.47 -6.43 -12.42
C ARG A 133 -10.99 -6.37 -12.66
N PRO A 134 -11.82 -6.18 -11.62
CA PRO A 134 -11.46 -5.95 -10.21
C PRO A 134 -10.92 -7.21 -9.52
N ARG A 135 -9.90 -7.04 -8.70
CA ARG A 135 -9.33 -8.13 -7.88
C ARG A 135 -9.89 -8.09 -6.48
N ASP A 136 -10.06 -9.26 -5.88
CA ASP A 136 -10.35 -9.43 -4.47
C ASP A 136 -9.41 -10.48 -3.84
N VAL A 137 -9.50 -10.66 -2.53
CA VAL A 137 -8.66 -11.63 -1.80
C VAL A 137 -8.86 -13.09 -2.23
N LYS A 138 -9.94 -13.41 -2.97
CA LYS A 138 -10.19 -14.78 -3.44
C LYS A 138 -9.17 -15.22 -4.49
N ILE A 139 -8.56 -14.26 -5.20
CA ILE A 139 -7.53 -14.59 -6.20
C ILE A 139 -6.29 -15.26 -5.58
N LEU A 140 -6.03 -15.08 -4.28
CA LEU A 140 -4.91 -15.70 -3.55
C LEU A 140 -4.90 -17.24 -3.68
N SER A 141 -6.08 -17.86 -3.87
CA SER A 141 -6.20 -19.32 -4.06
C SER A 141 -6.12 -19.76 -5.53
N SER A 142 -6.07 -18.82 -6.48
CA SER A 142 -6.04 -19.15 -7.90
C SER A 142 -4.69 -19.75 -8.34
N GLU A 143 -4.71 -20.55 -9.39
CA GLU A 143 -3.50 -21.13 -9.96
C GLU A 143 -2.57 -20.04 -10.50
N ARG A 144 -3.14 -19.06 -11.22
CA ARG A 144 -2.35 -17.95 -11.78
C ARG A 144 -1.65 -17.12 -10.72
N PHE A 145 -2.29 -16.89 -9.58
CA PHE A 145 -1.65 -16.18 -8.45
C PHE A 145 -0.45 -16.97 -7.93
N ARG A 146 -0.58 -18.30 -7.76
CA ARG A 146 0.53 -19.17 -7.31
C ARG A 146 1.69 -19.21 -8.30
N GLU A 147 1.41 -19.24 -9.59
CA GLU A 147 2.44 -19.19 -10.63
C GLU A 147 3.25 -17.89 -10.55
N LEU A 148 2.56 -16.73 -10.46
CA LEU A 148 3.20 -15.43 -10.39
C LEU A 148 4.01 -15.25 -9.10
N THR A 149 3.48 -15.68 -7.95
CA THR A 149 4.23 -15.67 -6.69
C THR A 149 5.45 -16.58 -6.75
N GLY A 150 5.34 -17.75 -7.37
CA GLY A 150 6.46 -18.66 -7.62
C GLY A 150 7.54 -18.01 -8.49
N GLN A 151 7.17 -17.37 -9.59
CA GLN A 151 8.10 -16.65 -10.46
C GLN A 151 8.87 -15.55 -9.73
N LEU A 152 8.19 -14.78 -8.87
CA LEU A 152 8.82 -13.73 -8.07
C LEU A 152 9.77 -14.31 -7.02
N TRP A 153 9.35 -15.40 -6.37
CA TRP A 153 10.17 -16.10 -5.39
C TRP A 153 11.47 -16.64 -6.00
N ASP A 154 11.41 -17.26 -7.19
CA ASP A 154 12.59 -17.79 -7.87
C ASP A 154 13.64 -16.71 -8.17
N VAL A 155 13.21 -15.48 -8.43
CA VAL A 155 14.12 -14.33 -8.63
C VAL A 155 14.67 -13.81 -7.31
N LEU A 156 13.84 -13.79 -6.25
CA LEU A 156 14.21 -13.23 -4.94
C LEU A 156 15.05 -14.17 -4.08
N ARG A 157 14.83 -15.49 -4.17
CA ARG A 157 15.51 -16.49 -3.34
C ARG A 157 17.05 -16.36 -3.36
N PRO A 158 17.72 -16.26 -4.53
CA PRO A 158 19.19 -16.10 -4.54
C PRO A 158 19.65 -14.81 -3.86
N GLU A 159 18.87 -13.74 -3.91
CA GLU A 159 19.21 -12.47 -3.26
C GLU A 159 19.02 -12.57 -1.73
N ALA A 160 17.98 -13.27 -1.27
CA ALA A 160 17.75 -13.54 0.14
C ALA A 160 18.87 -14.42 0.73
N GLU A 161 19.28 -15.47 0.02
CA GLU A 161 20.40 -16.35 0.42
C GLU A 161 21.71 -15.59 0.53
N LYS A 162 22.03 -14.71 -0.43
CA LYS A 162 23.22 -13.83 -0.36
C LYS A 162 23.16 -12.89 0.86
N ALA A 163 22.00 -12.31 1.14
CA ALA A 163 21.83 -11.40 2.28
C ALA A 163 22.02 -12.12 3.63
N LEU A 164 21.56 -13.37 3.75
CA LEU A 164 21.74 -14.20 4.94
C LEU A 164 23.21 -14.63 5.10
N GLY A 165 23.86 -15.09 4.03
CA GLY A 165 25.28 -15.44 4.04
C GLY A 165 26.20 -14.26 4.40
N ALA A 166 25.90 -13.07 3.90
CA ALA A 166 26.63 -11.85 4.23
C ALA A 166 26.46 -11.39 5.70
N ARG A 167 25.35 -11.75 6.35
CA ARG A 167 25.12 -11.51 7.79
C ARG A 167 25.90 -12.52 8.67
N ALA A 168 25.96 -13.78 8.27
CA ALA A 168 26.69 -14.83 8.98
C ALA A 168 28.21 -14.59 8.99
N LEU A 169 28.76 -13.89 7.99
CA LEU A 169 30.18 -13.54 7.90
C LEU A 169 30.57 -12.29 8.72
N LYS A 170 29.56 -11.56 9.29
CA LYS A 170 29.77 -10.34 10.10
C LYS A 170 29.47 -10.53 11.58
N ALA A 171 29.02 -11.71 12.00
CA ALA A 171 28.81 -12.12 13.39
C ALA A 171 29.96 -13.00 13.90
#